data_94ddde86120a656e8c534ee56fe22d2c
#
_entry.id   94ddde86120a656e8c534ee56fe22d2c
#
_cell.length_a   1.000
_cell.length_b   1.000
_cell.length_c   1.000
_cell.angle_alpha   90.00
_cell.angle_beta   90.00
_cell.angle_gamma   90.00
#
_symmetry.space_group_name_H-M   'P 1'
#
loop_
_entity.id
_entity.type
_entity.pdbx_description
1 polymer ?
#
loop_
_entity_poly.entity_id
_entity_poly.type
_entity_poly.pdbx_seq_one_letter_code
_entity_poly.pdbx_strand_id
1 'polypeptide(L)'
;MKELKAVDICGKLRNVLLVNDKVFKIHSVFDTAVNLICNDIFFTLLSDMRCLYPMSGRVLDNLSFTKSGIREGMDVITSGNRLTIPNADMIVNLEDALECDLSFRKHTGLFVPKDLSVKVELLKKLIEVKGCEFDLSTLVTGKYQNPYSQFIMKKLPGLNEAIKKKDIQAGEHAEGLAGCGIGLTPSSDDMLLGYISAFLADTKAKGNDCEEIYKITYAMGNKAAKRTNTISGAFLKQCGMGLLSQDMTGFLCTIYSDAETEILEKSAERILNFGSTSGTDIITGVVLAIVNLNGL
;
A
#
# COMPACT_ATOMS: atom_id res chain seq x y z
N MET A 1 14.11 31.08 -2.01
CA MET A 1 13.60 29.69 -2.06
C MET A 1 12.24 29.64 -1.37
N LYS A 2 11.23 29.06 -2.02
CA LYS A 2 9.90 28.82 -1.40
C LYS A 2 10.07 27.73 -0.32
N GLU A 3 9.61 27.99 0.91
CA GLU A 3 9.64 27.00 1.98
C GLU A 3 8.26 26.37 2.17
N LEU A 4 8.20 25.04 2.14
CA LEU A 4 7.04 24.22 2.47
C LEU A 4 7.27 23.62 3.85
N LYS A 5 6.24 23.60 4.70
CA LYS A 5 6.28 22.92 6.00
C LYS A 5 5.68 21.53 5.87
N ALA A 6 6.36 20.52 6.39
CA ALA A 6 5.76 19.21 6.53
C ALA A 6 4.82 19.20 7.74
N VAL A 7 3.67 18.55 7.60
CA VAL A 7 2.67 18.34 8.65
C VAL A 7 3.00 17.11 9.46
N ASP A 8 3.24 16.04 8.75
CA ASP A 8 3.56 14.74 9.33
C ASP A 8 4.49 13.92 8.42
N ILE A 9 5.11 12.93 9.02
CA ILE A 9 6.06 12.04 8.33
C ILE A 9 5.99 10.64 8.95
N CYS A 10 6.12 9.61 8.12
CA CYS A 10 6.34 8.25 8.61
C CYS A 10 7.66 8.20 9.41
N GLY A 11 7.61 7.77 10.67
CA GLY A 11 8.77 7.76 11.55
C GLY A 11 9.96 6.98 11.00
N LYS A 12 9.72 5.88 10.27
CA LYS A 12 10.80 5.16 9.56
C LYS A 12 11.47 5.99 8.46
N LEU A 13 10.70 6.80 7.73
CA LEU A 13 11.27 7.70 6.73
C LEU A 13 12.13 8.77 7.41
N ARG A 14 11.65 9.37 8.50
CA ARG A 14 12.42 10.39 9.22
C ARG A 14 13.80 9.88 9.61
N ASN A 15 13.88 8.68 10.19
CA ASN A 15 15.16 8.07 10.54
C ASN A 15 16.09 7.88 9.33
N VAL A 16 15.54 7.54 8.17
CA VAL A 16 16.32 7.40 6.93
C VAL A 16 16.85 8.73 6.40
N LEU A 17 16.07 9.81 6.54
CA LEU A 17 16.44 11.14 6.05
C LEU A 17 17.46 11.83 6.97
N LEU A 18 17.38 11.59 8.30
CA LEU A 18 18.27 12.22 9.28
C LEU A 18 19.70 11.63 9.30
N VAL A 19 19.88 10.41 8.84
CA VAL A 19 21.14 9.63 9.04
C VAL A 19 22.23 10.02 8.06
N ASN A 20 22.27 11.00 7.30
CA ASN A 20 23.38 11.52 6.46
C ASN A 20 22.83 12.41 5.34
N ASP A 21 23.60 13.37 4.93
CA ASP A 21 23.35 14.14 3.72
C ASP A 21 23.30 13.20 2.51
N LYS A 22 22.12 13.09 1.91
CA LYS A 22 21.88 12.25 0.74
C LYS A 22 21.37 13.09 -0.40
N VAL A 23 21.68 12.68 -1.62
CA VAL A 23 21.10 13.25 -2.82
C VAL A 23 20.12 12.23 -3.40
N PHE A 24 18.83 12.58 -3.38
CA PHE A 24 17.79 11.84 -4.05
C PHE A 24 17.54 12.40 -5.44
N LYS A 25 17.06 11.58 -6.34
CA LYS A 25 16.50 12.00 -7.64
C LYS A 25 14.98 12.00 -7.58
N ILE A 26 14.35 12.97 -8.18
CA ILE A 26 12.92 12.93 -8.43
C ILE A 26 12.67 11.91 -9.52
N HIS A 27 11.93 10.85 -9.17
CA HIS A 27 11.58 9.75 -10.06
C HIS A 27 10.33 10.07 -10.89
N SER A 28 9.28 10.60 -10.25
CA SER A 28 8.02 10.93 -10.92
C SER A 28 7.28 12.02 -10.15
N VAL A 29 6.50 12.83 -10.90
CA VAL A 29 5.76 13.98 -10.36
C VAL A 29 4.30 13.85 -10.75
N PHE A 30 3.42 13.89 -9.75
CA PHE A 30 1.96 13.92 -9.89
C PHE A 30 1.42 15.19 -9.22
N ASP A 31 0.15 15.50 -9.41
CA ASP A 31 -0.45 16.68 -8.78
C ASP A 31 -0.34 16.67 -7.26
N THR A 32 -0.57 15.52 -6.64
CA THR A 32 -0.63 15.37 -5.17
C THR A 32 0.52 14.56 -4.57
N ALA A 33 1.52 14.17 -5.38
CA ALA A 33 2.64 13.35 -4.93
C ALA A 33 3.91 13.57 -5.78
N VAL A 34 5.07 13.50 -5.12
CA VAL A 34 6.40 13.45 -5.77
C VAL A 34 7.16 12.25 -5.22
N ASN A 35 7.54 11.35 -6.11
CA ASN A 35 8.33 10.18 -5.77
C ASN A 35 9.82 10.47 -5.89
N LEU A 36 10.57 10.09 -4.87
CA LEU A 36 12.01 10.31 -4.77
C LEU A 36 12.74 8.97 -4.57
N ILE A 37 13.91 8.86 -5.19
CA ILE A 37 14.73 7.65 -5.14
C ILE A 37 16.20 7.99 -4.90
N CYS A 38 16.84 7.20 -4.04
CA CYS A 38 18.29 7.19 -3.87
C CYS A 38 18.74 5.75 -3.57
N ASN A 39 19.45 5.12 -4.51
CA ASN A 39 19.76 3.69 -4.44
C ASN A 39 18.48 2.86 -4.23
N ASP A 40 18.43 2.06 -3.16
CA ASP A 40 17.25 1.23 -2.80
C ASP A 40 16.23 1.96 -1.91
N ILE A 41 16.44 3.24 -1.62
CA ILE A 41 15.54 4.03 -0.79
C ILE A 41 14.57 4.75 -1.70
N PHE A 42 13.29 4.46 -1.51
CA PHE A 42 12.18 5.13 -2.16
C PHE A 42 11.33 5.83 -1.11
N PHE A 43 10.98 7.09 -1.33
CA PHE A 43 9.99 7.78 -0.52
C PHE A 43 9.16 8.77 -1.35
N THR A 44 8.05 9.22 -0.77
CA THR A 44 7.13 10.14 -1.44
C THR A 44 6.84 11.36 -0.58
N LEU A 45 6.91 12.53 -1.18
CA LEU A 45 6.30 13.75 -0.64
C LEU A 45 4.85 13.80 -1.12
N LEU A 46 3.93 14.02 -0.19
CA LEU A 46 2.49 14.10 -0.43
C LEU A 46 1.99 15.52 -0.19
N SER A 47 0.96 15.93 -0.92
CA SER A 47 0.15 17.09 -0.55
C SER A 47 -0.73 16.74 0.66
N ASP A 48 -1.29 17.76 1.32
CA ASP A 48 -2.20 17.62 2.47
C ASP A 48 -3.53 16.91 2.14
N MET A 49 -3.86 16.78 0.86
CA MET A 49 -5.04 16.05 0.39
C MET A 49 -4.91 14.51 0.43
N ARG A 50 -3.72 13.99 0.74
CA ARG A 50 -3.45 12.54 0.71
C ARG A 50 -3.23 12.02 2.12
N CYS A 51 -3.67 10.78 2.37
CA CYS A 51 -3.34 10.09 3.61
C CYS A 51 -1.89 9.60 3.60
N LEU A 52 -1.26 9.62 4.77
CA LEU A 52 0.11 9.15 4.95
C LEU A 52 0.20 7.64 4.70
N TYR A 53 1.25 7.23 4.02
CA TYR A 53 1.59 5.82 3.82
C TYR A 53 3.08 5.54 4.12
N PRO A 54 3.49 4.28 4.22
CA PRO A 54 4.87 3.94 4.55
C PRO A 54 5.87 4.63 3.63
N MET A 55 6.94 5.15 4.21
CA MET A 55 7.96 5.92 3.50
C MET A 55 7.39 7.16 2.78
N SER A 56 6.49 7.90 3.45
CA SER A 56 6.02 9.20 2.96
C SER A 56 6.05 10.29 4.03
N GLY A 57 6.06 11.53 3.57
CA GLY A 57 5.86 12.72 4.38
C GLY A 57 4.90 13.66 3.67
N ARG A 58 4.04 14.36 4.42
CA ARG A 58 3.00 15.22 3.90
C ARG A 58 3.30 16.68 4.18
N VAL A 59 3.17 17.53 3.17
CA VAL A 59 3.38 18.97 3.28
C VAL A 59 2.06 19.72 3.41
N LEU A 60 2.08 20.79 4.21
CA LEU A 60 0.96 21.71 4.40
C LEU A 60 0.95 22.74 3.27
N ASP A 61 0.45 22.38 2.14
CA ASP A 61 0.17 23.34 1.05
C ASP A 61 -0.72 22.60 0.03
N ASN A 62 -1.84 23.23 -0.37
CA ASN A 62 -2.66 22.79 -1.51
C ASN A 62 -1.89 22.92 -2.83
N LEU A 63 -0.63 22.50 -2.83
CA LEU A 63 0.29 22.60 -3.94
C LEU A 63 0.01 21.51 -4.96
N SER A 64 -0.26 21.90 -6.19
CA SER A 64 -0.10 20.99 -7.32
C SER A 64 1.40 20.89 -7.63
N PHE A 65 2.01 19.73 -7.34
CA PHE A 65 3.42 19.51 -7.60
C PHE A 65 3.77 19.64 -9.09
N THR A 66 2.87 19.24 -9.99
CA THR A 66 3.08 19.41 -11.45
C THR A 66 3.20 20.88 -11.87
N LYS A 67 2.60 21.81 -11.10
CA LYS A 67 2.65 23.27 -11.33
C LYS A 67 3.72 23.99 -10.50
N SER A 68 4.41 23.27 -9.60
CA SER A 68 5.38 23.86 -8.67
C SER A 68 6.76 24.15 -9.25
N GLY A 69 7.01 23.76 -10.48
CA GLY A 69 8.35 23.82 -11.08
C GLY A 69 9.19 22.58 -10.87
N ILE A 70 8.76 21.66 -9.99
CA ILE A 70 9.41 20.36 -9.79
C ILE A 70 9.31 19.50 -11.06
N ARG A 71 10.41 18.83 -11.44
CA ARG A 71 10.47 17.97 -12.62
C ARG A 71 11.24 16.69 -12.29
N GLU A 72 10.93 15.64 -13.03
CA GLU A 72 11.68 14.38 -13.01
C GLU A 72 13.17 14.62 -13.29
N GLY A 73 14.04 13.86 -12.61
CA GLY A 73 15.50 13.94 -12.71
C GLY A 73 16.15 15.03 -11.86
N MET A 74 15.40 15.97 -11.27
CA MET A 74 15.98 16.98 -10.37
C MET A 74 16.55 16.34 -9.11
N ASP A 75 17.59 16.98 -8.56
CA ASP A 75 18.20 16.59 -7.30
C ASP A 75 17.41 17.13 -6.12
N VAL A 76 17.29 16.31 -5.08
CA VAL A 76 16.78 16.68 -3.75
C VAL A 76 17.86 16.36 -2.72
N ILE A 77 18.40 17.40 -2.12
CA ILE A 77 19.49 17.30 -1.14
C ILE A 77 18.86 17.25 0.26
N THR A 78 19.17 16.21 1.03
CA THR A 78 18.76 16.12 2.43
C THR A 78 19.87 16.68 3.32
N SER A 79 19.53 17.55 4.26
CA SER A 79 20.46 18.04 5.28
C SER A 79 19.69 18.28 6.58
N GLY A 80 19.94 17.46 7.60
CA GLY A 80 19.17 17.49 8.83
C GLY A 80 17.67 17.33 8.57
N ASN A 81 16.85 18.26 9.08
CA ASN A 81 15.39 18.26 8.89
C ASN A 81 14.93 19.00 7.61
N ARG A 82 15.78 19.12 6.59
CA ARG A 82 15.46 19.85 5.36
C ARG A 82 15.68 19.01 4.11
N LEU A 83 14.75 19.14 3.17
CA LEU A 83 14.88 18.63 1.81
C LEU A 83 14.96 19.87 0.90
N THR A 84 16.09 20.05 0.22
CA THR A 84 16.30 21.18 -0.70
C THR A 84 16.23 20.70 -2.13
N ILE A 85 15.41 21.36 -2.96
CA ILE A 85 15.27 21.13 -4.40
C ILE A 85 15.82 22.36 -5.11
N PRO A 86 17.14 22.45 -5.38
CA PRO A 86 17.76 23.70 -5.85
C PRO A 86 17.17 24.18 -7.18
N ASN A 87 16.93 23.26 -8.11
CA ASN A 87 16.44 23.60 -9.47
C ASN A 87 14.96 24.04 -9.48
N ALA A 88 14.22 23.83 -8.39
CA ALA A 88 12.84 24.31 -8.22
C ALA A 88 12.77 25.50 -7.24
N ASP A 89 13.92 25.98 -6.74
CA ASP A 89 14.00 27.06 -5.73
C ASP A 89 13.13 26.78 -4.48
N MET A 90 13.15 25.53 -3.99
CA MET A 90 12.23 25.03 -2.96
C MET A 90 12.96 24.32 -1.82
N ILE A 91 12.45 24.48 -0.60
CA ILE A 91 12.85 23.76 0.59
C ILE A 91 11.60 23.12 1.21
N VAL A 92 11.68 21.86 1.64
CA VAL A 92 10.70 21.22 2.52
C VAL A 92 11.31 21.10 3.92
N ASN A 93 10.69 21.76 4.88
CA ASN A 93 11.10 21.74 6.29
C ASN A 93 10.33 20.66 7.04
N LEU A 94 11.08 19.71 7.64
CA LEU A 94 10.54 18.56 8.39
C LEU A 94 10.64 18.75 9.91
N GLU A 95 11.14 19.91 10.40
CA GLU A 95 11.50 20.10 11.81
C GLU A 95 10.31 19.84 12.75
N ASP A 96 9.17 20.46 12.47
CA ASP A 96 7.95 20.36 13.28
C ASP A 96 6.99 19.25 12.82
N ALA A 97 7.41 18.41 11.85
CA ALA A 97 6.55 17.35 11.32
C ALA A 97 6.25 16.29 12.38
N LEU A 98 4.96 15.99 12.59
CA LEU A 98 4.52 14.94 13.50
C LEU A 98 4.98 13.57 13.01
N GLU A 99 5.68 12.83 13.84
CA GLU A 99 6.05 11.45 13.51
C GLU A 99 4.86 10.50 13.68
N CYS A 100 4.49 9.81 12.60
CA CYS A 100 3.43 8.83 12.61
C CYS A 100 4.00 7.41 12.54
N ASP A 101 3.56 6.56 13.46
CA ASP A 101 3.84 5.12 13.42
C ASP A 101 2.77 4.43 12.56
N LEU A 102 3.17 3.90 11.42
CA LEU A 102 2.30 3.17 10.49
C LEU A 102 2.37 1.64 10.68
N SER A 103 2.88 1.20 11.83
CA SER A 103 2.97 -0.23 12.16
C SER A 103 1.61 -0.81 12.53
N PHE A 104 1.10 -1.70 11.70
CA PHE A 104 -0.14 -2.44 12.00
C PHE A 104 0.02 -3.38 13.20
N ARG A 105 1.25 -3.70 13.62
CA ARG A 105 1.53 -4.53 14.81
C ARG A 105 0.88 -3.99 16.09
N LYS A 106 0.79 -2.66 16.22
CA LYS A 106 0.27 -1.99 17.43
C LYS A 106 -1.25 -1.90 17.48
N HIS A 107 -1.95 -2.16 16.37
CA HIS A 107 -3.41 -2.12 16.37
C HIS A 107 -3.99 -3.28 17.20
N THR A 108 -4.96 -2.96 18.04
CA THR A 108 -5.67 -3.90 18.92
C THR A 108 -7.18 -3.76 18.74
N GLY A 109 -7.95 -4.67 19.33
CA GLY A 109 -9.42 -4.60 19.30
C GLY A 109 -10.07 -5.11 18.02
N LEU A 110 -9.30 -5.71 17.12
CA LEU A 110 -9.87 -6.39 15.95
C LEU A 110 -10.47 -7.74 16.36
N PHE A 111 -11.58 -8.08 15.73
CA PHE A 111 -12.22 -9.39 15.85
C PHE A 111 -12.95 -9.75 14.56
N VAL A 112 -13.25 -11.03 14.38
CA VAL A 112 -14.03 -11.49 13.22
C VAL A 112 -15.51 -11.24 13.50
N PRO A 113 -16.17 -10.29 12.79
CA PRO A 113 -17.55 -9.95 13.04
C PRO A 113 -18.48 -11.05 12.49
N LYS A 114 -19.69 -11.18 13.06
CA LYS A 114 -20.70 -12.17 12.63
C LYS A 114 -21.18 -11.94 11.20
N ASP A 115 -21.16 -10.71 10.74
CA ASP A 115 -21.58 -10.26 9.42
C ASP A 115 -20.43 -10.17 8.40
N LEU A 116 -19.27 -10.81 8.66
CA LEU A 116 -18.11 -10.77 7.76
C LEU A 116 -18.48 -11.15 6.32
N SER A 117 -19.33 -12.15 6.12
CA SER A 117 -19.81 -12.56 4.79
C SER A 117 -20.61 -11.44 4.10
N VAL A 118 -21.43 -10.70 4.84
CA VAL A 118 -22.18 -9.54 4.30
C VAL A 118 -21.22 -8.43 3.88
N LYS A 119 -20.20 -8.13 4.69
CA LYS A 119 -19.15 -7.16 4.36
C LYS A 119 -18.36 -7.56 3.11
N VAL A 120 -18.02 -8.85 2.98
CA VAL A 120 -17.35 -9.38 1.78
C VAL A 120 -18.22 -9.20 0.54
N GLU A 121 -19.51 -9.51 0.59
CA GLU A 121 -20.43 -9.33 -0.53
C GLU A 121 -20.60 -7.84 -0.91
N LEU A 122 -20.62 -6.95 0.07
CA LEU A 122 -20.60 -5.51 -0.17
C LEU A 122 -19.33 -5.09 -0.94
N LEU A 123 -18.16 -5.54 -0.51
CA LEU A 123 -16.89 -5.25 -1.18
C LEU A 123 -16.88 -5.78 -2.62
N LYS A 124 -17.38 -6.99 -2.86
CA LYS A 124 -17.52 -7.54 -4.22
C LYS A 124 -18.39 -6.66 -5.10
N LYS A 125 -19.52 -6.14 -4.59
CA LYS A 125 -20.38 -5.20 -5.32
C LYS A 125 -19.67 -3.89 -5.66
N LEU A 126 -18.92 -3.33 -4.71
CA LEU A 126 -18.14 -2.10 -4.95
C LEU A 126 -17.05 -2.32 -6.02
N ILE A 127 -16.34 -3.45 -5.95
CA ILE A 127 -15.37 -3.87 -6.97
C ILE A 127 -16.05 -4.02 -8.33
N GLU A 128 -17.24 -4.63 -8.39
CA GLU A 128 -17.98 -4.83 -9.63
C GLU A 128 -18.38 -3.51 -10.30
N VAL A 129 -18.77 -2.51 -9.51
CA VAL A 129 -19.15 -1.18 -10.00
C VAL A 129 -17.95 -0.37 -10.49
N LYS A 130 -16.80 -0.50 -9.82
CA LYS A 130 -15.58 0.26 -10.12
C LYS A 130 -14.63 -0.46 -11.06
N GLY A 131 -14.77 -1.80 -11.19
CA GLY A 131 -13.89 -2.64 -11.99
C GLY A 131 -13.98 -2.36 -13.48
N CYS A 132 -12.90 -2.67 -14.19
CA CYS A 132 -12.76 -2.53 -15.63
C CYS A 132 -11.99 -3.70 -16.26
N GLU A 133 -11.85 -3.70 -17.57
CA GLU A 133 -11.14 -4.76 -18.32
C GLU A 133 -9.63 -4.83 -18.05
N PHE A 134 -9.04 -3.82 -17.40
CA PHE A 134 -7.60 -3.72 -17.16
C PHE A 134 -7.18 -4.10 -15.76
N ASP A 135 -8.12 -4.34 -14.85
CA ASP A 135 -7.87 -4.70 -13.45
C ASP A 135 -8.11 -6.20 -13.15
N LEU A 136 -7.96 -6.59 -11.90
CA LEU A 136 -8.16 -7.96 -11.42
C LEU A 136 -9.55 -8.20 -10.79
N SER A 137 -10.51 -7.29 -10.94
CA SER A 137 -11.87 -7.42 -10.40
C SER A 137 -12.55 -8.73 -10.81
N THR A 138 -12.23 -9.25 -11.99
CA THR A 138 -12.75 -10.53 -12.50
C THR A 138 -12.46 -11.71 -11.56
N LEU A 139 -11.39 -11.67 -10.77
CA LEU A 139 -11.04 -12.74 -9.82
C LEU A 139 -12.10 -12.93 -8.72
N VAL A 140 -12.93 -11.94 -8.47
CA VAL A 140 -14.02 -11.97 -7.46
C VAL A 140 -15.41 -11.76 -8.07
N THR A 141 -15.51 -11.14 -9.26
CA THR A 141 -16.78 -10.84 -9.92
C THR A 141 -17.09 -11.76 -11.09
N GLY A 142 -16.08 -12.40 -11.67
CA GLY A 142 -16.20 -13.19 -12.90
C GLY A 142 -16.35 -12.37 -14.20
N LYS A 143 -16.34 -11.04 -14.11
CA LYS A 143 -16.45 -10.12 -15.26
C LYS A 143 -15.08 -9.67 -15.77
N TYR A 144 -15.02 -9.20 -17.01
CA TYR A 144 -13.83 -8.55 -17.60
C TYR A 144 -12.56 -9.40 -17.59
N GLN A 145 -12.65 -10.66 -18.04
CA GLN A 145 -11.46 -11.52 -18.11
C GLN A 145 -10.36 -10.90 -19.00
N ASN A 146 -9.14 -10.89 -18.47
CA ASN A 146 -7.96 -10.40 -19.16
C ASN A 146 -6.77 -11.35 -18.97
N PRO A 147 -5.67 -11.20 -19.72
CA PRO A 147 -4.50 -12.08 -19.58
C PRO A 147 -3.88 -12.10 -18.18
N TYR A 148 -3.92 -10.99 -17.46
CA TYR A 148 -3.36 -10.88 -16.11
C TYR A 148 -4.18 -11.70 -15.12
N SER A 149 -5.50 -11.58 -15.15
CA SER A 149 -6.38 -12.37 -14.29
C SER A 149 -6.25 -13.87 -14.55
N GLN A 150 -6.13 -14.28 -15.82
CA GLN A 150 -5.90 -15.68 -16.18
C GLN A 150 -4.57 -16.22 -15.64
N PHE A 151 -3.51 -15.40 -15.68
CA PHE A 151 -2.21 -15.76 -15.08
C PHE A 151 -2.32 -15.93 -13.56
N ILE A 152 -2.98 -14.98 -12.89
CA ILE A 152 -3.17 -15.01 -11.43
C ILE A 152 -4.01 -16.22 -11.02
N MET A 153 -5.13 -16.50 -11.69
CA MET A 153 -6.02 -17.65 -11.41
C MET A 153 -5.28 -18.99 -11.41
N LYS A 154 -4.27 -19.16 -12.26
CA LYS A 154 -3.46 -20.39 -12.32
C LYS A 154 -2.53 -20.57 -11.13
N LYS A 155 -2.06 -19.48 -10.53
CA LYS A 155 -1.02 -19.48 -9.47
C LYS A 155 -1.57 -19.23 -8.07
N LEU A 156 -2.69 -18.53 -7.96
CA LEU A 156 -3.33 -18.16 -6.69
C LEU A 156 -3.62 -19.38 -5.78
N PRO A 157 -4.05 -20.55 -6.29
CA PRO A 157 -4.27 -21.72 -5.44
C PRO A 157 -3.05 -22.14 -4.61
N GLY A 158 -1.84 -22.03 -5.17
CA GLY A 158 -0.59 -22.32 -4.44
C GLY A 158 -0.36 -21.35 -3.29
N LEU A 159 -0.58 -20.05 -3.50
CA LEU A 159 -0.52 -19.04 -2.45
C LEU A 159 -1.57 -19.31 -1.36
N ASN A 160 -2.82 -19.58 -1.76
CA ASN A 160 -3.92 -19.84 -0.84
C ASN A 160 -3.64 -21.04 0.07
N GLU A 161 -3.08 -22.12 -0.49
CA GLU A 161 -2.73 -23.32 0.26
C GLU A 161 -1.58 -23.07 1.24
N ALA A 162 -0.53 -22.38 0.80
CA ALA A 162 0.60 -22.02 1.67
C ALA A 162 0.15 -21.13 2.84
N ILE A 163 -0.74 -20.17 2.59
CA ILE A 163 -1.29 -19.29 3.64
C ILE A 163 -2.14 -20.08 4.65
N LYS A 164 -3.00 -21.00 4.20
CA LYS A 164 -3.78 -21.88 5.11
C LYS A 164 -2.89 -22.71 6.01
N LYS A 165 -1.78 -23.19 5.47
CA LYS A 165 -0.79 -23.98 6.22
C LYS A 165 0.16 -23.14 7.07
N LYS A 166 0.10 -21.84 6.98
CA LYS A 166 1.07 -20.89 7.55
C LYS A 166 2.51 -21.23 7.12
N ASP A 167 2.67 -21.58 5.84
CA ASP A 167 3.96 -22.00 5.28
C ASP A 167 4.75 -20.78 4.80
N ILE A 168 6.02 -20.68 5.18
CA ILE A 168 6.95 -19.66 4.72
C ILE A 168 7.13 -19.67 3.19
N GLN A 169 6.83 -20.79 2.53
CA GLN A 169 6.84 -20.90 1.06
C GLN A 169 5.78 -20.03 0.40
N ALA A 170 4.84 -19.45 1.14
CA ALA A 170 3.97 -18.36 0.65
C ALA A 170 4.78 -17.23 -0.04
N GLY A 171 6.03 -17.02 0.40
CA GLY A 171 6.96 -16.08 -0.24
C GLY A 171 7.30 -16.46 -1.68
N GLU A 172 7.53 -17.75 -2.01
CA GLU A 172 7.78 -18.21 -3.38
C GLU A 172 6.55 -18.04 -4.27
N HIS A 173 5.38 -18.34 -3.72
CA HIS A 173 4.13 -18.15 -4.45
C HIS A 173 3.85 -16.68 -4.72
N ALA A 174 4.12 -15.78 -3.76
CA ALA A 174 4.00 -14.32 -3.94
C ALA A 174 5.00 -13.82 -5.00
N GLU A 175 6.26 -14.29 -4.98
CA GLU A 175 7.25 -13.99 -6.01
C GLU A 175 6.76 -14.41 -7.40
N GLY A 176 6.16 -15.61 -7.50
CA GLY A 176 5.62 -16.13 -8.75
C GLY A 176 4.43 -15.35 -9.31
N LEU A 177 3.73 -14.58 -8.50
CA LEU A 177 2.60 -13.73 -8.87
C LEU A 177 3.02 -12.29 -9.21
N ALA A 178 4.11 -11.79 -8.63
CA ALA A 178 4.50 -10.39 -8.70
C ALA A 178 4.90 -9.93 -10.11
N GLY A 179 4.74 -8.62 -10.37
CA GLY A 179 5.15 -7.96 -11.60
C GLY A 179 4.19 -8.17 -12.79
N CYS A 180 3.01 -8.75 -12.57
CA CYS A 180 2.03 -9.00 -13.62
C CYS A 180 1.00 -7.86 -13.69
N GLY A 181 0.97 -7.13 -14.78
CA GLY A 181 0.12 -5.96 -14.99
C GLY A 181 0.86 -4.81 -15.64
N ILE A 182 0.15 -3.71 -15.87
CA ILE A 182 0.69 -2.48 -16.48
C ILE A 182 0.80 -1.38 -15.43
N GLY A 183 1.58 -0.33 -15.74
CA GLY A 183 1.71 0.87 -14.91
C GLY A 183 2.88 0.85 -13.92
N LEU A 184 2.91 1.85 -13.04
CA LEU A 184 3.95 2.01 -12.01
C LEU A 184 3.81 0.97 -10.89
N THR A 185 2.58 0.54 -10.63
CA THR A 185 2.26 -0.56 -9.72
C THR A 185 1.48 -1.61 -10.53
N PRO A 186 2.13 -2.71 -10.97
CA PRO A 186 1.45 -3.82 -11.65
C PRO A 186 0.27 -4.36 -10.84
N SER A 187 -0.84 -4.70 -11.51
CA SER A 187 -2.09 -5.12 -10.85
C SER A 187 -1.90 -6.27 -9.84
N SER A 188 -1.03 -7.24 -10.16
CA SER A 188 -0.74 -8.33 -9.23
C SER A 188 -0.03 -7.89 -7.95
N ASP A 189 0.74 -6.82 -8.00
CA ASP A 189 1.46 -6.29 -6.85
C ASP A 189 0.50 -5.56 -5.91
N ASP A 190 -0.43 -4.78 -6.48
CA ASP A 190 -1.51 -4.13 -5.74
C ASP A 190 -2.43 -5.18 -5.09
N MET A 191 -2.78 -6.25 -5.83
CA MET A 191 -3.51 -7.40 -5.28
C MET A 191 -2.73 -8.06 -4.12
N LEU A 192 -1.43 -8.32 -4.28
CA LEU A 192 -0.60 -8.90 -3.22
C LEU A 192 -0.53 -7.99 -1.99
N LEU A 193 -0.46 -6.68 -2.18
CA LEU A 193 -0.50 -5.71 -1.08
C LEU A 193 -1.81 -5.84 -0.28
N GLY A 194 -2.94 -5.89 -0.96
CA GLY A 194 -4.25 -6.14 -0.34
C GLY A 194 -4.31 -7.49 0.38
N TYR A 195 -3.83 -8.55 -0.27
CA TYR A 195 -3.83 -9.91 0.27
C TYR A 195 -2.99 -10.02 1.56
N ILE A 196 -1.75 -9.50 1.56
CA ILE A 196 -0.86 -9.48 2.72
C ILE A 196 -1.50 -8.69 3.87
N SER A 197 -2.07 -7.53 3.57
CA SER A 197 -2.70 -6.66 4.57
C SER A 197 -3.89 -7.34 5.25
N ALA A 198 -4.76 -8.00 4.49
CA ALA A 198 -5.89 -8.74 5.03
C ALA A 198 -5.46 -9.98 5.81
N PHE A 199 -4.42 -10.69 5.39
CA PHE A 199 -3.86 -11.82 6.14
C PHE A 199 -3.36 -11.38 7.52
N LEU A 200 -2.67 -10.25 7.61
CA LEU A 200 -2.26 -9.67 8.89
C LEU A 200 -3.46 -9.32 9.78
N ALA A 201 -4.49 -8.68 9.21
CA ALA A 201 -5.67 -8.27 9.96
C ALA A 201 -6.49 -9.45 10.44
N ASP A 202 -6.73 -10.44 9.59
CA ASP A 202 -7.46 -11.67 9.93
C ASP A 202 -6.78 -12.44 11.07
N THR A 203 -5.45 -12.56 10.99
CA THR A 203 -4.65 -13.21 12.03
C THR A 203 -4.83 -12.53 13.39
N LYS A 204 -4.76 -11.20 13.42
CA LYS A 204 -4.99 -10.43 14.65
C LYS A 204 -6.41 -10.55 15.16
N ALA A 205 -7.40 -10.50 14.26
CA ALA A 205 -8.80 -10.62 14.60
C ALA A 205 -9.16 -12.00 15.21
N LYS A 206 -8.44 -13.04 14.81
CA LYS A 206 -8.56 -14.40 15.35
C LYS A 206 -7.73 -14.63 16.62
N GLY A 207 -6.99 -13.65 17.11
CA GLY A 207 -6.12 -13.76 18.28
C GLY A 207 -4.95 -14.75 18.10
N ASN A 208 -4.54 -15.02 16.86
CA ASN A 208 -3.44 -15.94 16.55
C ASN A 208 -2.06 -15.31 16.81
N ASP A 209 -1.01 -16.16 16.85
CA ASP A 209 0.37 -15.72 16.97
C ASP A 209 0.76 -14.86 15.75
N CYS A 210 0.98 -13.58 16.03
CA CYS A 210 1.37 -12.62 14.99
C CYS A 210 2.83 -12.76 14.57
N GLU A 211 3.75 -13.26 15.42
CA GLU A 211 5.17 -13.32 15.09
C GLU A 211 5.47 -14.30 13.94
N GLU A 212 4.82 -15.47 13.94
CA GLU A 212 4.93 -16.41 12.83
C GLU A 212 4.41 -15.79 11.53
N ILE A 213 3.26 -15.12 11.59
CA ILE A 213 2.62 -14.51 10.43
C ILE A 213 3.48 -13.35 9.88
N TYR A 214 4.11 -12.56 10.75
CA TYR A 214 5.03 -11.51 10.31
C TYR A 214 6.27 -12.06 9.57
N LYS A 215 6.76 -13.25 9.92
CA LYS A 215 7.82 -13.91 9.15
C LYS A 215 7.35 -14.30 7.75
N ILE A 216 6.13 -14.82 7.65
CA ILE A 216 5.52 -15.21 6.37
C ILE A 216 5.29 -13.98 5.48
N THR A 217 4.62 -12.94 6.01
CA THR A 217 4.35 -11.72 5.24
C THR A 217 5.63 -10.99 4.84
N TYR A 218 6.64 -11.00 5.71
CA TYR A 218 7.98 -10.49 5.38
C TYR A 218 8.61 -11.24 4.20
N ALA A 219 8.52 -12.58 4.20
CA ALA A 219 9.00 -13.40 3.08
C ALA A 219 8.23 -13.09 1.79
N MET A 220 6.88 -12.98 1.88
CA MET A 220 6.04 -12.61 0.73
C MET A 220 6.45 -11.25 0.14
N GLY A 221 6.52 -10.21 0.96
CA GLY A 221 6.86 -8.86 0.50
C GLY A 221 8.27 -8.78 -0.08
N ASN A 222 9.28 -9.39 0.57
CA ASN A 222 10.66 -9.33 0.10
C ASN A 222 10.91 -10.14 -1.17
N LYS A 223 10.29 -11.32 -1.32
CA LYS A 223 10.45 -12.14 -2.52
C LYS A 223 9.70 -11.54 -3.70
N ALA A 224 8.45 -11.12 -3.52
CA ALA A 224 7.67 -10.44 -4.55
C ALA A 224 8.38 -9.18 -5.05
N ALA A 225 8.98 -8.39 -4.16
CA ALA A 225 9.72 -7.17 -4.52
C ALA A 225 10.90 -7.39 -5.48
N LYS A 226 11.44 -8.60 -5.57
CA LYS A 226 12.53 -8.93 -6.51
C LYS A 226 12.05 -9.13 -7.96
N ARG A 227 10.76 -9.29 -8.17
CA ARG A 227 10.14 -9.61 -9.46
C ARG A 227 9.33 -8.47 -10.04
N THR A 228 9.40 -7.29 -9.43
CA THR A 228 8.69 -6.10 -9.86
C THR A 228 9.62 -4.88 -9.93
N ASN A 229 9.07 -3.72 -10.31
CA ASN A 229 9.81 -2.47 -10.36
C ASN A 229 10.10 -1.90 -8.97
N THR A 230 10.96 -0.90 -8.90
CA THR A 230 11.45 -0.31 -7.65
C THR A 230 10.33 0.25 -6.76
N ILE A 231 9.33 0.92 -7.36
CA ILE A 231 8.23 1.57 -6.61
C ILE A 231 7.34 0.50 -5.97
N SER A 232 6.84 -0.40 -6.78
CA SER A 232 5.96 -1.48 -6.31
C SER A 232 6.69 -2.40 -5.32
N GLY A 233 7.97 -2.71 -5.60
CA GLY A 233 8.81 -3.47 -4.70
C GLY A 233 9.01 -2.80 -3.34
N ALA A 234 9.11 -1.47 -3.30
CA ALA A 234 9.18 -0.73 -2.04
C ALA A 234 7.88 -0.87 -1.23
N PHE A 235 6.71 -0.73 -1.86
CA PHE A 235 5.42 -0.92 -1.20
C PHE A 235 5.23 -2.35 -0.67
N LEU A 236 5.55 -3.36 -1.47
CA LEU A 236 5.47 -4.77 -1.06
C LEU A 236 6.37 -5.08 0.13
N LYS A 237 7.61 -4.58 0.15
CA LYS A 237 8.52 -4.73 1.30
C LYS A 237 7.94 -4.10 2.57
N GLN A 238 7.42 -2.88 2.48
CA GLN A 238 6.83 -2.18 3.63
C GLN A 238 5.59 -2.93 4.15
N CYS A 239 4.69 -3.35 3.25
CA CYS A 239 3.51 -4.14 3.60
C CYS A 239 3.90 -5.47 4.26
N GLY A 240 4.89 -6.19 3.72
CA GLY A 240 5.42 -7.43 4.30
C GLY A 240 5.99 -7.25 5.72
N MET A 241 6.50 -6.07 6.05
CA MET A 241 6.92 -5.70 7.41
C MET A 241 5.75 -5.30 8.33
N GLY A 242 4.52 -5.31 7.83
CA GLY A 242 3.33 -4.87 8.56
C GLY A 242 3.21 -3.36 8.69
N LEU A 243 3.80 -2.60 7.75
CA LEU A 243 3.59 -1.16 7.65
C LEU A 243 2.51 -0.92 6.62
N LEU A 244 1.41 -0.30 7.02
CA LEU A 244 0.25 -0.04 6.18
C LEU A 244 -0.05 1.47 6.13
N SER A 245 -0.69 1.92 5.05
CA SER A 245 -1.19 3.29 4.98
C SER A 245 -2.30 3.52 6.01
N GLN A 246 -2.55 4.78 6.36
CA GLN A 246 -3.66 5.15 7.24
C GLN A 246 -5.00 4.70 6.67
N ASP A 247 -5.22 4.85 5.35
CA ASP A 247 -6.45 4.41 4.69
C ASP A 247 -6.61 2.88 4.75
N MET A 248 -5.54 2.12 4.45
CA MET A 248 -5.57 0.66 4.53
C MET A 248 -5.84 0.18 5.96
N THR A 249 -5.17 0.78 6.94
CA THR A 249 -5.38 0.47 8.35
C THR A 249 -6.83 0.73 8.76
N GLY A 250 -7.36 1.92 8.43
CA GLY A 250 -8.76 2.27 8.71
C GLY A 250 -9.74 1.31 8.04
N PHE A 251 -9.51 0.98 6.77
CA PHE A 251 -10.33 0.03 6.02
C PHE A 251 -10.37 -1.37 6.66
N LEU A 252 -9.21 -1.91 7.02
CA LEU A 252 -9.14 -3.21 7.70
C LEU A 252 -9.82 -3.19 9.09
N CYS A 253 -9.69 -2.08 9.82
CA CYS A 253 -10.39 -1.91 11.10
C CYS A 253 -11.92 -1.90 10.92
N THR A 254 -12.46 -1.35 9.83
CA THR A 254 -13.91 -1.42 9.57
C THR A 254 -14.38 -2.82 9.17
N ILE A 255 -13.56 -3.59 8.47
CA ILE A 255 -13.87 -5.00 8.14
C ILE A 255 -13.92 -5.85 9.42
N TYR A 256 -12.91 -5.75 10.28
CA TYR A 256 -12.74 -6.58 11.47
C TYR A 256 -13.25 -5.91 12.75
N SER A 257 -14.44 -5.34 12.70
CA SER A 257 -15.17 -4.73 13.82
C SER A 257 -16.67 -4.80 13.57
N ASP A 258 -17.49 -4.29 14.50
CA ASP A 258 -18.94 -4.13 14.33
C ASP A 258 -19.30 -2.81 13.60
N ALA A 259 -18.40 -2.25 12.82
CA ALA A 259 -18.67 -1.05 12.03
C ALA A 259 -19.80 -1.30 11.03
N GLU A 260 -20.71 -0.33 10.92
CA GLU A 260 -21.81 -0.36 9.97
C GLU A 260 -21.33 -0.38 8.52
N THR A 261 -22.14 -0.92 7.62
CA THR A 261 -21.82 -1.06 6.20
C THR A 261 -21.51 0.26 5.52
N GLU A 262 -22.18 1.36 5.90
CA GLU A 262 -21.90 2.70 5.37
C GLU A 262 -20.48 3.20 5.71
N ILE A 263 -19.98 2.85 6.90
CA ILE A 263 -18.59 3.20 7.30
C ILE A 263 -17.61 2.38 6.50
N LEU A 264 -17.90 1.09 6.27
CA LEU A 264 -17.10 0.22 5.41
C LEU A 264 -17.06 0.73 3.98
N GLU A 265 -18.21 1.12 3.39
CA GLU A 265 -18.26 1.72 2.04
C GLU A 265 -17.38 2.95 1.93
N LYS A 266 -17.50 3.90 2.84
CA LYS A 266 -16.68 5.12 2.84
C LYS A 266 -15.19 4.83 2.97
N SER A 267 -14.80 3.82 3.76
CA SER A 267 -13.40 3.43 3.89
C SER A 267 -12.90 2.70 2.65
N ALA A 268 -13.71 1.86 2.02
CA ALA A 268 -13.41 1.19 0.76
C ALA A 268 -13.27 2.19 -0.40
N GLU A 269 -14.14 3.20 -0.48
CA GLU A 269 -14.07 4.26 -1.50
C GLU A 269 -12.74 5.02 -1.48
N ARG A 270 -12.16 5.25 -0.30
CA ARG A 270 -10.83 5.89 -0.20
C ARG A 270 -9.76 5.05 -0.88
N ILE A 271 -9.81 3.72 -0.70
CA ILE A 271 -8.89 2.81 -1.37
C ILE A 271 -9.20 2.77 -2.88
N LEU A 272 -10.47 2.63 -3.28
CA LEU A 272 -10.90 2.58 -4.69
C LEU A 272 -10.51 3.82 -5.50
N ASN A 273 -10.36 4.96 -4.86
CA ASN A 273 -9.92 6.21 -5.49
C ASN A 273 -8.39 6.33 -5.61
N PHE A 274 -7.65 5.28 -5.28
CA PHE A 274 -6.19 5.25 -5.42
C PHE A 274 -5.80 4.73 -6.82
N GLY A 275 -5.19 5.59 -7.62
CA GLY A 275 -4.83 5.27 -9.02
C GLY A 275 -6.04 5.05 -9.93
N SER A 276 -5.80 4.45 -11.08
CA SER A 276 -6.87 4.10 -12.05
C SER A 276 -7.46 2.71 -11.79
N THR A 277 -6.61 1.73 -11.49
CA THR A 277 -6.97 0.32 -11.24
C THR A 277 -6.44 -0.18 -9.89
N SER A 278 -5.40 0.47 -9.34
CA SER A 278 -4.70 0.02 -8.14
C SER A 278 -5.63 -0.19 -6.95
N GLY A 279 -6.58 0.73 -6.73
CA GLY A 279 -7.54 0.60 -5.63
C GLY A 279 -8.43 -0.63 -5.75
N THR A 280 -8.92 -0.91 -6.96
CA THR A 280 -9.73 -2.10 -7.27
C THR A 280 -8.90 -3.38 -7.08
N ASP A 281 -7.66 -3.39 -7.56
CA ASP A 281 -6.75 -4.53 -7.42
C ASP A 281 -6.40 -4.80 -5.94
N ILE A 282 -6.16 -3.76 -5.15
CA ILE A 282 -5.92 -3.85 -3.70
C ILE A 282 -7.13 -4.49 -2.99
N ILE A 283 -8.36 -3.98 -3.20
CA ILE A 283 -9.55 -4.53 -2.53
C ILE A 283 -9.83 -5.94 -3.03
N THR A 284 -9.59 -6.25 -4.31
CA THR A 284 -9.66 -7.62 -4.83
C THR A 284 -8.75 -8.55 -4.03
N GLY A 285 -7.50 -8.15 -3.77
CA GLY A 285 -6.57 -8.91 -2.93
C GLY A 285 -7.07 -9.12 -1.50
N VAL A 286 -7.67 -8.08 -0.89
CA VAL A 286 -8.28 -8.17 0.44
C VAL A 286 -9.42 -9.20 0.45
N VAL A 287 -10.34 -9.14 -0.51
CA VAL A 287 -11.47 -10.07 -0.61
C VAL A 287 -10.98 -11.50 -0.81
N LEU A 288 -10.02 -11.73 -1.72
CA LEU A 288 -9.44 -13.05 -1.97
C LEU A 288 -8.83 -13.66 -0.70
N ALA A 289 -8.10 -12.86 0.08
CA ALA A 289 -7.52 -13.33 1.34
C ALA A 289 -8.59 -13.70 2.37
N ILE A 290 -9.59 -12.83 2.57
CA ILE A 290 -10.67 -13.08 3.55
C ILE A 290 -11.46 -14.33 3.18
N VAL A 291 -11.83 -14.49 1.91
CA VAL A 291 -12.55 -15.67 1.41
C VAL A 291 -11.72 -16.94 1.65
N ASN A 292 -10.42 -16.91 1.32
CA ASN A 292 -9.53 -18.05 1.54
C ASN A 292 -9.39 -18.44 3.02
N LEU A 293 -9.24 -17.44 3.91
CA LEU A 293 -8.97 -17.65 5.33
C LEU A 293 -10.20 -18.03 6.15
N ASN A 294 -11.40 -17.69 5.66
CA ASN A 294 -12.65 -17.89 6.39
C ASN A 294 -13.60 -18.89 5.69
N GLY A 295 -13.24 -19.40 4.51
CA GLY A 295 -14.04 -20.38 3.77
C GLY A 295 -15.37 -19.83 3.25
N LEU A 296 -15.39 -18.56 2.88
CA LEU A 296 -16.56 -17.83 2.37
C LEU A 296 -16.75 -18.02 0.87
#